data_f1bd5506afa41ffc4ae43aeff0c5db1b
#
_entry.id   f1bd5506afa41ffc4ae43aeff0c5db1b
#
_cell.length_a   1.000
_cell.length_b   1.000
_cell.length_c   1.000
_cell.angle_alpha   90.00
_cell.angle_beta   90.00
_cell.angle_gamma   90.00
#
_symmetry.space_group_name_H-M   'P 1'
#
loop_
_entity.id
_entity.type
_entity.pdbx_description
1 polymer ?
#
loop_
_entity_poly.entity_id
_entity_poly.type
_entity_poly.pdbx_seq_one_letter_code
_entity_poly.pdbx_strand_id
1 'polypeptide(L)'
;MTRIAALIMAVLVAVVPACGTGDPLAGDGTVVVGSADFVESELLMEIYAAALRKAGIEVQTRPRLGPREITNLAVADGSITVLPEYSGNLLQSLDPQATATAADDVYAAVQRSLPRGLHVLEQSAAEDSDVLVVTQQTAQDLGLTSMAALGPHCGQLTLGAAGEWPGRWKDRIAQVYGCTFRQIRSTDAAGPVTLQALRSGQAQIVNLFTTSPDIAANRWVALADPQNMYPAQRILPLVRAGVLSQAGIDALNTVSAVLTTEKLTELNRRIVQERAVPADLAFDLVSA
;
A
#
# COMPACT_ATOMS: atom_id res chain seq x y z
N MET A 1 54.32 -31.92 70.60
CA MET A 1 53.43 -32.71 69.75
C MET A 1 52.33 -31.78 69.25
N THR A 2 52.60 -31.11 68.14
CA THR A 2 51.72 -30.04 67.63
C THR A 2 51.17 -30.53 66.30
N ARG A 3 49.85 -30.76 66.22
CA ARG A 3 49.13 -31.19 64.98
C ARG A 3 48.74 -29.96 64.22
N ILE A 4 49.28 -29.82 63.02
CA ILE A 4 48.90 -28.78 62.05
C ILE A 4 47.72 -29.33 61.22
N ALA A 5 46.57 -28.68 61.33
CA ALA A 5 45.39 -28.96 60.49
C ALA A 5 45.50 -28.11 59.25
N ALA A 6 45.58 -28.76 58.08
CA ALA A 6 45.54 -28.09 56.79
C ALA A 6 44.08 -27.85 56.39
N LEU A 7 43.69 -26.58 56.19
CA LEU A 7 42.40 -26.14 55.68
C LEU A 7 42.47 -26.14 54.17
N ILE A 8 41.72 -27.02 53.51
CA ILE A 8 41.54 -27.00 52.04
C ILE A 8 40.38 -26.05 51.70
N MET A 9 40.69 -24.92 51.08
CA MET A 9 39.76 -23.96 50.64
C MET A 9 39.31 -24.34 49.20
N ALA A 10 38.09 -24.88 49.04
CA ALA A 10 37.50 -25.18 47.76
C ALA A 10 37.02 -23.88 47.12
N VAL A 11 37.64 -23.46 46.01
CA VAL A 11 37.19 -22.34 45.18
C VAL A 11 36.04 -22.83 44.29
N LEU A 12 34.83 -22.41 44.59
CA LEU A 12 33.64 -22.60 43.70
C LEU A 12 33.75 -21.58 42.58
N VAL A 13 34.10 -22.02 41.38
CA VAL A 13 33.97 -21.20 40.15
C VAL A 13 32.51 -21.20 39.75
N ALA A 14 31.81 -20.11 40.01
CA ALA A 14 30.46 -19.87 39.50
C ALA A 14 30.55 -19.57 37.98
N VAL A 15 30.13 -20.53 37.16
CA VAL A 15 29.92 -20.33 35.74
C VAL A 15 28.64 -19.47 35.59
N VAL A 16 28.81 -18.17 35.32
CA VAL A 16 27.72 -17.29 34.97
C VAL A 16 27.37 -17.61 33.52
N PRO A 17 26.12 -18.04 33.19
CA PRO A 17 25.72 -18.15 31.80
C PRO A 17 25.76 -16.75 31.21
N ALA A 18 26.53 -16.57 30.15
CA ALA A 18 26.50 -15.35 29.34
C ALA A 18 25.06 -15.21 28.76
N CYS A 19 24.29 -14.27 29.30
CA CYS A 19 23.07 -13.81 28.64
C CYS A 19 23.47 -13.34 27.25
N GLY A 20 22.96 -14.01 26.22
CA GLY A 20 23.15 -13.60 24.85
C GLY A 20 22.72 -12.15 24.71
N THR A 21 23.59 -11.34 24.14
CA THR A 21 23.26 -10.00 23.67
C THR A 21 22.36 -10.16 22.45
N GLY A 22 21.12 -10.59 22.67
CA GLY A 22 20.07 -10.46 21.67
C GLY A 22 19.84 -8.96 21.43
N ASP A 23 19.87 -8.55 20.20
CA ASP A 23 19.46 -7.20 19.81
C ASP A 23 18.04 -6.96 20.40
N PRO A 24 17.84 -5.96 21.27
CA PRO A 24 16.52 -5.67 21.84
C PRO A 24 15.48 -5.26 20.77
N LEU A 25 15.93 -5.07 19.52
CA LEU A 25 15.08 -4.82 18.34
C LEU A 25 14.84 -6.09 17.51
N ALA A 26 15.52 -7.20 17.79
CA ALA A 26 15.17 -8.50 17.23
C ALA A 26 13.90 -8.97 17.94
N GLY A 27 12.73 -8.81 17.29
CA GLY A 27 11.50 -9.47 17.72
C GLY A 27 11.72 -10.97 17.88
N ASP A 28 10.81 -11.67 18.53
CA ASP A 28 10.86 -13.11 18.81
C ASP A 28 10.93 -14.02 17.55
N GLY A 29 11.20 -13.44 16.38
CA GLY A 29 11.27 -14.13 15.09
C GLY A 29 9.91 -14.38 14.44
N THR A 30 8.81 -13.98 15.09
CA THR A 30 7.46 -14.13 14.53
C THR A 30 7.24 -13.15 13.40
N VAL A 31 6.82 -13.66 12.23
CA VAL A 31 6.42 -12.82 11.10
C VAL A 31 4.99 -12.36 11.31
N VAL A 32 4.79 -11.05 11.40
CA VAL A 32 3.47 -10.42 11.54
C VAL A 32 3.20 -9.56 10.32
N VAL A 33 2.18 -9.93 9.53
CA VAL A 33 1.74 -9.14 8.36
C VAL A 33 0.58 -8.25 8.78
N GLY A 34 0.70 -6.95 8.57
CA GLY A 34 -0.34 -5.97 8.89
C GLY A 34 -1.08 -5.45 7.66
N SER A 35 -2.20 -4.76 7.88
CA SER A 35 -2.89 -3.98 6.85
C SER A 35 -3.33 -2.61 7.35
N ALA A 36 -3.46 -1.65 6.44
CA ALA A 36 -4.20 -0.42 6.66
C ALA A 36 -5.72 -0.69 6.75
N ASP A 37 -6.51 0.35 7.12
CA ASP A 37 -7.94 0.21 7.40
C ASP A 37 -8.81 0.35 6.12
N PHE A 38 -8.52 -0.49 5.12
CA PHE A 38 -9.37 -0.62 3.93
C PHE A 38 -9.24 -2.01 3.30
N VAL A 39 -10.26 -2.37 2.52
CA VAL A 39 -10.48 -3.75 2.03
C VAL A 39 -9.33 -4.28 1.19
N GLU A 40 -8.79 -3.49 0.27
CA GLU A 40 -7.69 -3.93 -0.60
C GLU A 40 -6.40 -4.17 0.20
N SER A 41 -6.09 -3.33 1.17
CA SER A 41 -4.94 -3.55 2.05
C SER A 41 -5.06 -4.84 2.87
N GLU A 42 -6.27 -5.15 3.34
CA GLU A 42 -6.57 -6.43 4.03
C GLU A 42 -6.38 -7.62 3.08
N LEU A 43 -6.86 -7.52 1.83
CA LEU A 43 -6.64 -8.54 0.81
C LEU A 43 -5.14 -8.77 0.56
N LEU A 44 -4.38 -7.69 0.36
CA LEU A 44 -2.93 -7.78 0.13
C LEU A 44 -2.19 -8.38 1.32
N MET A 45 -2.60 -8.05 2.55
CA MET A 45 -2.10 -8.68 3.77
C MET A 45 -2.32 -10.20 3.75
N GLU A 46 -3.52 -10.66 3.41
CA GLU A 46 -3.83 -12.09 3.33
C GLU A 46 -3.05 -12.77 2.20
N ILE A 47 -2.84 -12.12 1.05
CA ILE A 47 -2.02 -12.64 -0.04
C ILE A 47 -0.56 -12.83 0.41
N TYR A 48 0.03 -11.85 1.09
CA TYR A 48 1.39 -11.97 1.62
C TYR A 48 1.48 -13.06 2.71
N ALA A 49 0.49 -13.10 3.60
CA ALA A 49 0.43 -14.13 4.64
C ALA A 49 0.30 -15.55 4.04
N ALA A 50 -0.54 -15.74 3.02
CA ALA A 50 -0.69 -17.03 2.33
C ALA A 50 0.62 -17.44 1.63
N ALA A 51 1.30 -16.52 0.94
CA ALA A 51 2.57 -16.80 0.29
C ALA A 51 3.66 -17.23 1.28
N LEU A 52 3.77 -16.52 2.40
CA LEU A 52 4.72 -16.84 3.45
C LEU A 52 4.41 -18.19 4.11
N ARG A 53 3.13 -18.48 4.39
CA ARG A 53 2.70 -19.80 4.92
C ARG A 53 3.00 -20.94 3.95
N LYS A 54 2.79 -20.72 2.64
CA LYS A 54 3.16 -21.69 1.59
C LYS A 54 4.68 -21.95 1.57
N ALA A 55 5.49 -20.95 1.88
CA ALA A 55 6.94 -21.08 2.06
C ALA A 55 7.37 -21.71 3.39
N GLY A 56 6.42 -22.18 4.21
CA GLY A 56 6.69 -22.84 5.52
C GLY A 56 6.99 -21.89 6.67
N ILE A 57 6.64 -20.60 6.53
CA ILE A 57 6.87 -19.59 7.57
C ILE A 57 5.61 -19.45 8.41
N GLU A 58 5.77 -19.46 9.74
CA GLU A 58 4.68 -19.15 10.66
C GLU A 58 4.34 -17.65 10.60
N VAL A 59 3.06 -17.32 10.36
CA VAL A 59 2.62 -15.96 10.13
C VAL A 59 1.37 -15.64 10.95
N GLN A 60 1.42 -14.53 11.66
CA GLN A 60 0.24 -13.87 12.23
C GLN A 60 -0.20 -12.72 11.33
N THR A 61 -1.50 -12.44 11.28
CA THR A 61 -2.06 -11.30 10.58
C THR A 61 -2.65 -10.29 11.55
N ARG A 62 -2.51 -8.99 11.25
CA ARG A 62 -3.14 -7.89 11.98
C ARG A 62 -3.87 -6.98 11.00
N PRO A 63 -5.14 -7.26 10.72
CA PRO A 63 -5.93 -6.47 9.78
C PRO A 63 -6.34 -5.11 10.38
N ARG A 64 -6.55 -4.14 9.50
CA ARG A 64 -7.23 -2.86 9.78
C ARG A 64 -6.63 -2.09 10.95
N LEU A 65 -5.31 -1.95 10.98
CA LEU A 65 -4.59 -1.23 12.04
C LEU A 65 -4.93 0.26 12.10
N GLY A 66 -5.33 0.86 10.99
CA GLY A 66 -5.64 2.27 10.89
C GLY A 66 -5.00 2.96 9.69
N PRO A 67 -4.92 4.30 9.71
CA PRO A 67 -4.26 5.07 8.66
C PRO A 67 -2.74 4.85 8.65
N ARG A 68 -2.06 5.34 7.60
CA ARG A 68 -0.61 5.13 7.36
C ARG A 68 0.26 5.55 8.55
N GLU A 69 -0.10 6.59 9.27
CA GLU A 69 0.64 7.05 10.43
C GLU A 69 0.71 5.96 11.51
N ILE A 70 -0.37 5.21 11.71
CA ILE A 70 -0.44 4.10 12.68
C ILE A 70 0.32 2.88 12.14
N THR A 71 0.14 2.51 10.86
CA THR A 71 0.86 1.37 10.28
C THR A 71 2.37 1.62 10.21
N ASN A 72 2.82 2.84 9.92
CA ASN A 72 4.23 3.22 9.95
C ASN A 72 4.83 3.09 11.35
N LEU A 73 4.11 3.52 12.39
CA LEU A 73 4.54 3.32 13.78
C LEU A 73 4.65 1.83 14.11
N ALA A 74 3.68 1.02 13.71
CA ALA A 74 3.66 -0.42 13.95
C ALA A 74 4.81 -1.17 13.23
N VAL A 75 5.22 -0.72 12.04
CA VAL A 75 6.42 -1.26 11.37
C VAL A 75 7.69 -0.79 12.08
N ALA A 76 7.75 0.48 12.49
CA ALA A 76 8.93 1.05 13.14
C ALA A 76 9.21 0.42 14.49
N ASP A 77 8.18 0.14 15.30
CA ASP A 77 8.33 -0.50 16.62
C ASP A 77 8.43 -2.04 16.56
N GLY A 78 8.14 -2.64 15.37
CA GLY A 78 8.22 -4.08 15.14
C GLY A 78 6.97 -4.85 15.55
N SER A 79 5.88 -4.21 15.93
CA SER A 79 4.60 -4.87 16.21
C SER A 79 3.96 -5.48 14.96
N ILE A 80 4.32 -4.97 13.76
CA ILE A 80 4.20 -5.66 12.47
C ILE A 80 5.57 -5.66 11.77
N THR A 81 5.82 -6.67 10.97
CA THR A 81 7.13 -6.90 10.35
C THR A 81 7.08 -6.90 8.83
N VAL A 82 5.89 -7.07 8.26
CA VAL A 82 5.59 -6.99 6.82
C VAL A 82 4.31 -6.18 6.62
N LEU A 83 4.35 -5.22 5.71
CA LEU A 83 3.20 -4.40 5.35
C LEU A 83 3.12 -4.26 3.82
N PRO A 84 1.98 -4.56 3.18
CA PRO A 84 1.75 -4.14 1.80
C PRO A 84 1.63 -2.62 1.75
N GLU A 85 2.40 -1.99 0.88
CA GLU A 85 2.43 -0.55 0.71
C GLU A 85 2.32 -0.14 -0.77
N TYR A 86 2.01 1.13 -0.97
CA TYR A 86 1.85 1.80 -2.25
C TYR A 86 2.99 2.77 -2.43
N SER A 87 3.81 2.56 -3.46
CA SER A 87 5.13 3.18 -3.60
C SER A 87 5.12 4.71 -3.51
N GLY A 88 4.22 5.40 -4.21
CA GLY A 88 4.16 6.86 -4.22
C GLY A 88 3.70 7.45 -2.89
N ASN A 89 2.69 6.84 -2.26
CA ASN A 89 2.19 7.28 -0.96
C ASN A 89 3.20 6.98 0.16
N LEU A 90 3.93 5.85 0.07
CA LEU A 90 5.04 5.56 0.97
C LEU A 90 6.14 6.60 0.80
N LEU A 91 6.55 6.91 -0.43
CA LEU A 91 7.55 7.94 -0.70
C LEU A 91 7.16 9.28 -0.09
N GLN A 92 5.93 9.74 -0.32
CA GLN A 92 5.45 11.02 0.23
C GLN A 92 5.44 11.06 1.76
N SER A 93 5.19 9.91 2.41
CA SER A 93 5.25 9.83 3.88
C SER A 93 6.68 9.88 4.43
N LEU A 94 7.66 9.39 3.65
CA LEU A 94 9.08 9.37 4.00
C LEU A 94 9.79 10.69 3.65
N ASP A 95 9.44 11.26 2.50
CA ASP A 95 9.98 12.52 1.97
C ASP A 95 8.86 13.34 1.31
N PRO A 96 8.22 14.25 2.08
CA PRO A 96 7.16 15.12 1.55
C PRO A 96 7.60 16.05 0.41
N GLN A 97 8.90 16.22 0.19
CA GLN A 97 9.45 17.05 -0.88
C GLN A 97 9.83 16.24 -2.13
N ALA A 98 9.61 14.92 -2.10
CA ALA A 98 9.91 14.06 -3.25
C ALA A 98 9.12 14.49 -4.49
N THR A 99 9.80 14.54 -5.63
CA THR A 99 9.23 14.95 -6.93
C THR A 99 9.11 13.80 -7.93
N ALA A 100 9.61 12.61 -7.58
CA ALA A 100 9.54 11.45 -8.44
C ALA A 100 8.07 11.04 -8.68
N THR A 101 7.74 10.72 -9.95
CA THR A 101 6.39 10.33 -10.35
C THR A 101 6.37 9.05 -11.18
N ALA A 102 7.41 8.79 -11.98
CA ALA A 102 7.52 7.53 -12.73
C ALA A 102 7.83 6.35 -11.79
N ALA A 103 7.31 5.16 -12.09
CA ALA A 103 7.34 4.01 -11.20
C ALA A 103 8.74 3.64 -10.70
N ASP A 104 9.72 3.56 -11.59
CA ASP A 104 11.09 3.17 -11.23
C ASP A 104 11.81 4.27 -10.43
N ASP A 105 11.54 5.56 -10.75
CA ASP A 105 12.09 6.68 -10.00
C ASP A 105 11.51 6.77 -8.59
N VAL A 106 10.20 6.52 -8.45
CA VAL A 106 9.49 6.44 -7.17
C VAL A 106 10.07 5.30 -6.33
N TYR A 107 10.21 4.11 -6.90
CA TYR A 107 10.78 2.95 -6.20
C TYR A 107 12.21 3.20 -5.73
N ALA A 108 13.07 3.74 -6.60
CA ALA A 108 14.44 4.10 -6.23
C ALA A 108 14.48 5.20 -5.15
N ALA A 109 13.55 6.16 -5.19
CA ALA A 109 13.45 7.19 -4.16
C ALA A 109 12.97 6.61 -2.82
N VAL A 110 11.99 5.70 -2.80
CA VAL A 110 11.57 4.96 -1.60
C VAL A 110 12.77 4.28 -0.95
N GLN A 111 13.54 3.49 -1.73
CA GLN A 111 14.69 2.76 -1.21
C GLN A 111 15.72 3.66 -0.53
N ARG A 112 15.93 4.88 -1.06
CA ARG A 112 16.87 5.86 -0.47
C ARG A 112 16.33 6.55 0.78
N SER A 113 15.01 6.68 0.90
CA SER A 113 14.35 7.44 1.97
C SER A 113 13.95 6.59 3.17
N LEU A 114 14.08 5.26 3.07
CA LEU A 114 13.69 4.36 4.14
C LEU A 114 14.55 4.55 5.40
N PRO A 115 13.94 4.52 6.59
CA PRO A 115 14.66 4.46 7.86
C PRO A 115 15.54 3.21 7.96
N ARG A 116 16.60 3.31 8.75
CA ARG A 116 17.44 2.12 9.05
C ARG A 116 16.58 1.00 9.63
N GLY A 117 16.84 -0.23 9.18
CA GLY A 117 16.12 -1.41 9.62
C GLY A 117 14.81 -1.69 8.87
N LEU A 118 14.45 -0.86 7.90
CA LEU A 118 13.36 -1.12 6.96
C LEU A 118 13.89 -1.21 5.53
N HIS A 119 13.28 -2.04 4.71
CA HIS A 119 13.52 -2.11 3.28
C HIS A 119 12.25 -2.52 2.55
N VAL A 120 12.20 -2.26 1.26
CA VAL A 120 11.14 -2.74 0.36
C VAL A 120 11.67 -3.88 -0.49
N LEU A 121 10.82 -4.85 -0.76
CA LEU A 121 11.10 -5.91 -1.73
C LEU A 121 10.63 -5.48 -3.12
N GLU A 122 10.74 -6.38 -4.11
CA GLU A 122 10.36 -6.10 -5.50
C GLU A 122 8.94 -5.57 -5.59
N GLN A 123 8.77 -4.47 -6.35
CA GLN A 123 7.45 -3.93 -6.64
C GLN A 123 6.72 -4.78 -7.68
N SER A 124 5.39 -4.85 -7.57
CA SER A 124 4.55 -5.51 -8.55
C SER A 124 4.29 -4.64 -9.78
N ALA A 125 3.73 -5.25 -10.84
CA ALA A 125 3.13 -4.49 -11.94
C ALA A 125 1.74 -3.93 -11.56
N ALA A 126 1.14 -4.42 -10.48
CA ALA A 126 -0.12 -3.88 -9.96
C ALA A 126 0.07 -2.47 -9.42
N GLU A 127 -0.86 -1.60 -9.77
CA GLU A 127 -0.88 -0.20 -9.39
C GLU A 127 -2.27 0.20 -8.94
N ASP A 128 -2.35 0.87 -7.79
CA ASP A 128 -3.59 1.46 -7.28
C ASP A 128 -3.43 2.97 -7.10
N SER A 129 -3.48 3.68 -8.22
CA SER A 129 -3.32 5.13 -8.31
C SER A 129 -4.65 5.86 -8.28
N ASP A 130 -4.61 7.12 -7.81
CA ASP A 130 -5.68 8.07 -8.08
C ASP A 130 -5.96 8.16 -9.58
N VAL A 131 -7.22 8.22 -9.96
CA VAL A 131 -7.65 8.38 -11.35
C VAL A 131 -8.90 9.24 -11.44
N LEU A 132 -8.94 10.16 -12.41
CA LEU A 132 -10.13 10.92 -12.71
C LEU A 132 -11.04 10.14 -13.65
N VAL A 133 -12.30 10.02 -13.28
CA VAL A 133 -13.28 9.18 -13.96
C VAL A 133 -14.50 10.01 -14.34
N VAL A 134 -14.99 9.81 -15.56
CA VAL A 134 -16.22 10.42 -16.09
C VAL A 134 -17.18 9.34 -16.60
N THR A 135 -18.45 9.69 -16.78
CA THR A 135 -19.36 8.78 -17.47
C THR A 135 -18.98 8.67 -18.95
N GLN A 136 -19.38 7.57 -19.60
CA GLN A 136 -19.17 7.40 -21.04
C GLN A 136 -19.81 8.54 -21.84
N GLN A 137 -20.99 9.02 -21.42
CA GLN A 137 -21.67 10.15 -22.06
C GLN A 137 -20.82 11.43 -21.95
N THR A 138 -20.34 11.77 -20.73
CA THR A 138 -19.49 12.96 -20.55
C THR A 138 -18.19 12.85 -21.35
N ALA A 139 -17.60 11.65 -21.43
CA ALA A 139 -16.39 11.42 -22.24
C ALA A 139 -16.64 11.68 -23.72
N GLN A 140 -17.77 11.21 -24.26
CA GLN A 140 -18.15 11.41 -25.66
C GLN A 140 -18.49 12.88 -25.97
N ASP A 141 -19.31 13.54 -25.14
CA ASP A 141 -19.75 14.89 -25.33
C ASP A 141 -18.62 15.92 -25.33
N LEU A 142 -17.59 15.67 -24.51
CA LEU A 142 -16.44 16.55 -24.33
C LEU A 142 -15.13 16.03 -24.96
N GLY A 143 -15.15 14.87 -25.61
CA GLY A 143 -13.97 14.27 -26.22
C GLY A 143 -12.90 13.87 -25.22
N LEU A 144 -13.27 13.45 -24.01
CA LEU A 144 -12.33 13.16 -22.91
C LEU A 144 -11.87 11.71 -22.95
N THR A 145 -10.57 11.49 -23.20
CA THR A 145 -9.89 10.20 -23.07
C THR A 145 -8.70 10.26 -22.11
N SER A 146 -8.23 11.48 -21.82
CA SER A 146 -7.10 11.73 -20.94
C SER A 146 -7.25 13.05 -20.19
N MET A 147 -6.49 13.23 -19.14
CA MET A 147 -6.43 14.46 -18.36
C MET A 147 -5.88 15.63 -19.19
N ALA A 148 -5.09 15.35 -20.24
CA ALA A 148 -4.61 16.39 -21.17
C ALA A 148 -5.74 17.12 -21.93
N ALA A 149 -6.89 16.49 -22.09
CA ALA A 149 -8.06 17.11 -22.73
C ALA A 149 -8.94 17.92 -21.76
N LEU A 150 -8.66 17.92 -20.45
CA LEU A 150 -9.54 18.55 -19.45
C LEU A 150 -9.52 20.08 -19.48
N GLY A 151 -8.35 20.70 -19.73
CA GLY A 151 -8.13 22.14 -19.54
C GLY A 151 -9.27 23.03 -20.05
N PRO A 152 -9.72 22.90 -21.32
CA PRO A 152 -10.81 23.73 -21.88
C PRO A 152 -12.17 23.54 -21.20
N HIS A 153 -12.38 22.42 -20.52
CA HIS A 153 -13.67 22.00 -19.96
C HIS A 153 -13.79 22.20 -18.46
N CYS A 154 -12.68 22.26 -17.72
CA CYS A 154 -12.66 22.25 -16.25
C CYS A 154 -13.54 23.34 -15.61
N GLY A 155 -13.56 24.54 -16.19
CA GLY A 155 -14.38 25.66 -15.68
C GLY A 155 -15.89 25.44 -15.67
N GLN A 156 -16.39 24.37 -16.31
CA GLN A 156 -17.79 23.97 -16.28
C GLN A 156 -18.04 22.66 -15.53
N LEU A 157 -16.98 21.94 -15.13
CA LEU A 157 -17.07 20.64 -14.45
C LEU A 157 -17.03 20.80 -12.94
N THR A 158 -17.84 20.00 -12.25
CA THR A 158 -17.73 19.76 -10.81
C THR A 158 -17.00 18.44 -10.58
N LEU A 159 -15.90 18.49 -9.83
CA LEU A 159 -15.17 17.32 -9.36
C LEU A 159 -15.76 16.84 -8.04
N GLY A 160 -16.09 15.55 -7.93
CA GLY A 160 -16.34 14.88 -6.65
C GLY A 160 -15.06 14.15 -6.19
N ALA A 161 -14.56 14.49 -5.01
CA ALA A 161 -13.33 13.89 -4.47
C ALA A 161 -13.31 13.96 -2.95
N ALA A 162 -12.47 13.14 -2.32
CA ALA A 162 -12.24 13.17 -0.88
C ALA A 162 -11.74 14.56 -0.40
N GLY A 163 -12.00 14.88 0.86
CA GLY A 163 -11.74 16.22 1.40
C GLY A 163 -10.29 16.67 1.34
N GLU A 164 -9.33 15.73 1.37
CA GLU A 164 -7.89 15.99 1.26
C GLU A 164 -7.42 16.21 -0.19
N TRP A 165 -8.19 15.79 -1.20
CA TRP A 165 -7.80 15.89 -2.61
C TRP A 165 -7.41 17.31 -3.04
N PRO A 166 -8.17 18.37 -2.68
CA PRO A 166 -7.79 19.74 -3.08
C PRO A 166 -6.44 20.18 -2.55
N GLY A 167 -6.13 19.83 -1.31
CA GLY A 167 -4.86 20.17 -0.68
C GLY A 167 -3.65 19.49 -1.36
N ARG A 168 -3.87 18.30 -1.92
CA ARG A 168 -2.82 17.53 -2.59
C ARG A 168 -2.68 17.86 -4.07
N TRP A 169 -3.78 18.02 -4.79
CA TRP A 169 -3.78 17.92 -6.26
C TRP A 169 -4.32 19.14 -7.00
N LYS A 170 -5.06 20.06 -6.35
CA LYS A 170 -5.70 21.20 -7.01
C LYS A 170 -4.72 22.09 -7.77
N ASP A 171 -3.62 22.45 -7.14
CA ASP A 171 -2.63 23.34 -7.78
C ASP A 171 -1.82 22.58 -8.81
N ARG A 172 -1.55 21.31 -8.57
CA ARG A 172 -0.79 20.46 -9.49
C ARG A 172 -1.56 20.20 -10.79
N ILE A 173 -2.86 19.91 -10.75
CA ILE A 173 -3.64 19.70 -11.97
C ILE A 173 -3.78 21.01 -12.77
N ALA A 174 -3.85 22.15 -12.10
CA ALA A 174 -3.85 23.46 -12.75
C ALA A 174 -2.51 23.73 -13.47
N GLN A 175 -1.38 23.38 -12.83
CA GLN A 175 -0.05 23.55 -13.42
C GLN A 175 0.21 22.59 -14.59
N VAL A 176 -0.12 21.30 -14.41
CA VAL A 176 0.21 20.24 -15.36
C VAL A 176 -0.74 20.22 -16.57
N TYR A 177 -2.04 20.40 -16.31
CA TYR A 177 -3.09 20.23 -17.33
C TYR A 177 -3.91 21.50 -17.61
N GLY A 178 -3.57 22.63 -16.99
CA GLY A 178 -4.34 23.88 -17.15
C GLY A 178 -5.77 23.77 -16.65
N CYS A 179 -6.04 22.83 -15.74
CA CYS A 179 -7.37 22.49 -15.29
C CYS A 179 -7.73 23.16 -13.97
N THR A 180 -8.71 24.04 -13.97
CA THR A 180 -9.31 24.63 -12.75
C THR A 180 -10.79 24.32 -12.75
N PHE A 181 -11.22 23.40 -11.86
CA PHE A 181 -12.62 22.98 -11.78
C PHE A 181 -13.51 24.13 -11.32
N ARG A 182 -14.74 24.17 -11.87
CA ARG A 182 -15.78 25.10 -11.40
C ARG A 182 -16.03 24.95 -9.91
N GLN A 183 -16.06 23.70 -9.44
CA GLN A 183 -16.29 23.34 -8.04
C GLN A 183 -15.60 22.02 -7.74
N ILE A 184 -15.07 21.91 -6.53
CA ILE A 184 -14.67 20.62 -5.96
C ILE A 184 -15.64 20.33 -4.81
N ARG A 185 -16.41 19.26 -4.97
CA ARG A 185 -17.38 18.77 -4.00
C ARG A 185 -16.71 17.71 -3.14
N SER A 186 -16.69 17.91 -1.83
CA SER A 186 -16.19 16.89 -0.89
C SER A 186 -17.14 15.69 -0.89
N THR A 187 -16.56 14.51 -1.10
CA THR A 187 -17.20 13.20 -1.02
C THR A 187 -16.36 12.27 -0.13
N ASP A 188 -16.67 10.99 -0.09
CA ASP A 188 -15.79 9.99 0.51
C ASP A 188 -14.61 9.62 -0.43
N ALA A 189 -13.66 8.83 0.07
CA ALA A 189 -12.52 8.37 -0.70
C ALA A 189 -12.91 7.20 -1.62
N ALA A 190 -13.43 7.54 -2.83
CA ALA A 190 -13.86 6.60 -3.86
C ALA A 190 -14.99 5.64 -3.42
N GLY A 191 -15.69 5.97 -2.36
CA GLY A 191 -16.77 5.16 -1.81
C GLY A 191 -18.16 5.49 -2.38
N PRO A 192 -19.23 4.99 -1.73
CA PRO A 192 -20.61 5.11 -2.22
C PRO A 192 -21.07 6.54 -2.51
N VAL A 193 -20.61 7.54 -1.73
CA VAL A 193 -20.99 8.94 -1.94
C VAL A 193 -20.39 9.49 -3.22
N THR A 194 -19.12 9.18 -3.49
CA THR A 194 -18.42 9.54 -4.73
C THR A 194 -19.07 8.89 -5.95
N LEU A 195 -19.35 7.59 -5.87
CA LEU A 195 -20.00 6.84 -6.95
C LEU A 195 -21.41 7.40 -7.25
N GLN A 196 -22.18 7.70 -6.20
CA GLN A 196 -23.50 8.29 -6.35
C GLN A 196 -23.47 9.70 -6.94
N ALA A 197 -22.47 10.52 -6.57
CA ALA A 197 -22.32 11.86 -7.13
C ALA A 197 -22.11 11.82 -8.65
N LEU A 198 -21.34 10.87 -9.17
CA LEU A 198 -21.15 10.67 -10.60
C LEU A 198 -22.41 10.12 -11.28
N ARG A 199 -23.06 9.08 -10.70
CA ARG A 199 -24.28 8.47 -11.25
C ARG A 199 -25.44 9.46 -11.36
N SER A 200 -25.59 10.35 -10.38
CA SER A 200 -26.67 11.34 -10.34
C SER A 200 -26.38 12.64 -11.11
N GLY A 201 -25.16 12.80 -11.66
CA GLY A 201 -24.73 14.04 -12.32
C GLY A 201 -24.46 15.21 -11.36
N GLN A 202 -24.43 14.98 -10.05
CA GLN A 202 -24.03 16.00 -9.07
C GLN A 202 -22.54 16.38 -9.21
N ALA A 203 -21.74 15.45 -9.72
CA ALA A 203 -20.39 15.67 -10.21
C ALA A 203 -20.30 15.08 -11.63
N GLN A 204 -19.63 15.78 -12.55
CA GLN A 204 -19.40 15.31 -13.92
C GLN A 204 -18.13 14.49 -14.03
N ILE A 205 -17.25 14.65 -13.07
CA ILE A 205 -15.96 13.95 -12.94
C ILE A 205 -15.74 13.62 -11.47
N VAL A 206 -15.18 12.46 -11.18
CA VAL A 206 -14.85 12.03 -9.80
C VAL A 206 -13.43 11.50 -9.73
N ASN A 207 -12.82 11.57 -8.54
CA ASN A 207 -11.61 10.85 -8.23
C ASN A 207 -11.95 9.46 -7.70
N LEU A 208 -11.45 8.44 -8.37
CA LEU A 208 -11.48 7.04 -7.92
C LEU A 208 -10.05 6.48 -7.86
N PHE A 209 -9.95 5.20 -7.68
CA PHE A 209 -8.69 4.45 -7.75
C PHE A 209 -8.71 3.52 -8.98
N THR A 210 -7.55 3.26 -9.56
CA THR A 210 -7.41 2.45 -10.79
C THR A 210 -7.89 1.01 -10.60
N THR A 211 -7.88 0.49 -9.39
CA THR A 211 -8.37 -0.84 -9.02
C THR A 211 -9.87 -0.89 -8.70
N SER A 212 -10.59 0.25 -8.83
CA SER A 212 -12.04 0.29 -8.55
C SER A 212 -12.84 -0.54 -9.56
N PRO A 213 -13.55 -1.59 -9.12
CA PRO A 213 -14.36 -2.41 -10.00
C PRO A 213 -15.59 -1.66 -10.56
N ASP A 214 -15.98 -0.56 -9.93
CA ASP A 214 -17.10 0.27 -10.36
C ASP A 214 -16.88 0.94 -11.69
N ILE A 215 -15.63 1.21 -12.07
CA ILE A 215 -15.29 1.82 -13.37
C ILE A 215 -15.80 0.93 -14.51
N ALA A 216 -15.41 -0.33 -14.53
CA ALA A 216 -15.83 -1.28 -15.55
C ALA A 216 -17.33 -1.64 -15.43
N ALA A 217 -17.83 -1.86 -14.22
CA ALA A 217 -19.22 -2.23 -13.96
C ALA A 217 -20.23 -1.18 -14.47
N ASN A 218 -19.88 0.10 -14.40
CA ASN A 218 -20.73 1.20 -14.88
C ASN A 218 -20.35 1.70 -16.29
N ARG A 219 -19.37 1.09 -16.95
CA ARG A 219 -18.82 1.54 -18.25
C ARG A 219 -18.36 2.99 -18.21
N TRP A 220 -17.77 3.39 -17.10
CA TRP A 220 -17.17 4.70 -16.96
C TRP A 220 -15.80 4.77 -17.63
N VAL A 221 -15.34 5.96 -17.91
CA VAL A 221 -14.07 6.21 -18.58
C VAL A 221 -13.07 6.75 -17.55
N ALA A 222 -12.03 5.99 -17.27
CA ALA A 222 -10.86 6.43 -16.56
C ALA A 222 -9.99 7.27 -17.50
N LEU A 223 -9.67 8.49 -17.11
CA LEU A 223 -8.87 9.40 -17.92
C LEU A 223 -7.38 9.08 -17.76
N ALA A 224 -6.69 8.82 -18.87
CA ALA A 224 -5.24 8.60 -18.83
C ALA A 224 -4.50 9.83 -18.29
N ASP A 225 -3.43 9.62 -17.54
CA ASP A 225 -2.53 10.65 -17.00
C ASP A 225 -1.15 10.62 -17.70
N PRO A 226 -1.02 11.13 -18.93
CA PRO A 226 0.21 11.00 -19.72
C PRO A 226 1.40 11.81 -19.17
N GLN A 227 1.17 12.71 -18.21
CA GLN A 227 2.24 13.49 -17.57
C GLN A 227 2.56 13.01 -16.15
N ASN A 228 2.00 11.86 -15.73
CA ASN A 228 2.18 11.30 -14.40
C ASN A 228 1.99 12.36 -13.30
N MET A 229 0.88 13.11 -13.37
CA MET A 229 0.52 14.07 -12.34
C MET A 229 0.34 13.35 -10.99
N TYR A 230 -0.34 12.22 -11.03
CA TYR A 230 -0.37 11.28 -9.92
C TYR A 230 0.92 10.44 -9.93
N PRO A 231 1.67 10.38 -8.83
CA PRO A 231 2.81 9.48 -8.74
C PRO A 231 2.36 8.02 -8.86
N ALA A 232 3.20 7.20 -9.46
CA ALA A 232 2.97 5.76 -9.53
C ALA A 232 2.77 5.16 -8.13
N GLN A 233 1.78 4.27 -8.01
CA GLN A 233 1.38 3.62 -6.76
C GLN A 233 1.52 2.11 -6.86
N ARG A 234 2.70 1.65 -7.27
CA ARG A 234 2.96 0.22 -7.37
C ARG A 234 2.96 -0.43 -6.00
N ILE A 235 2.33 -1.60 -5.92
CA ILE A 235 2.25 -2.36 -4.68
C ILE A 235 3.59 -3.05 -4.44
N LEU A 236 4.07 -2.92 -3.22
CA LEU A 236 5.34 -3.50 -2.79
C LEU A 236 5.29 -3.94 -1.32
N PRO A 237 6.05 -4.98 -0.93
CA PRO A 237 6.21 -5.35 0.47
C PRO A 237 7.19 -4.41 1.17
N LEU A 238 6.74 -3.69 2.19
CA LEU A 238 7.59 -3.03 3.17
C LEU A 238 7.90 -4.02 4.28
N VAL A 239 9.18 -4.28 4.55
CA VAL A 239 9.60 -5.32 5.48
C VAL A 239 10.65 -4.81 6.47
N ARG A 240 10.61 -5.37 7.67
CA ARG A 240 11.64 -5.14 8.69
C ARG A 240 12.86 -6.02 8.41
N ALA A 241 14.05 -5.45 8.50
CA ALA A 241 15.31 -6.14 8.25
C ALA A 241 15.49 -7.33 9.21
N GLY A 242 16.00 -8.45 8.68
CA GLY A 242 16.36 -9.63 9.47
C GLY A 242 15.19 -10.50 9.94
N VAL A 243 13.94 -10.15 9.61
CA VAL A 243 12.75 -10.94 10.02
C VAL A 243 12.44 -12.07 9.03
N LEU A 244 12.62 -11.82 7.73
CA LEU A 244 12.34 -12.82 6.70
C LEU A 244 13.61 -13.63 6.36
N SER A 245 13.44 -14.95 6.24
CA SER A 245 14.39 -15.80 5.56
C SER A 245 14.41 -15.53 4.04
N GLN A 246 15.44 -16.02 3.34
CA GLN A 246 15.47 -15.91 1.87
C GLN A 246 14.22 -16.52 1.22
N ALA A 247 13.73 -17.67 1.71
CA ALA A 247 12.49 -18.27 1.23
C ALA A 247 11.27 -17.36 1.40
N GLY A 248 11.20 -16.58 2.47
CA GLY A 248 10.14 -15.58 2.68
C GLY A 248 10.24 -14.41 1.71
N ILE A 249 11.44 -13.91 1.48
CA ILE A 249 11.72 -12.85 0.50
C ILE A 249 11.31 -13.32 -0.91
N ASP A 250 11.73 -14.53 -1.30
CA ASP A 250 11.42 -15.11 -2.61
C ASP A 250 9.91 -15.34 -2.79
N ALA A 251 9.20 -15.76 -1.72
CA ALA A 251 7.76 -15.92 -1.74
C ALA A 251 7.02 -14.60 -2.00
N LEU A 252 7.42 -13.51 -1.33
CA LEU A 252 6.82 -12.19 -1.55
C LEU A 252 7.17 -11.61 -2.92
N ASN A 253 8.41 -11.78 -3.39
CA ASN A 253 8.80 -11.37 -4.75
C ASN A 253 8.04 -12.17 -5.82
N THR A 254 7.73 -13.45 -5.58
CA THR A 254 6.87 -14.24 -6.47
C THR A 254 5.46 -13.65 -6.56
N VAL A 255 4.88 -13.20 -5.43
CA VAL A 255 3.60 -12.46 -5.46
C VAL A 255 3.74 -11.20 -6.29
N SER A 256 4.78 -10.39 -6.08
CA SER A 256 5.01 -9.17 -6.85
C SER A 256 5.13 -9.42 -8.34
N ALA A 257 5.76 -10.52 -8.74
CA ALA A 257 5.94 -10.89 -10.16
C ALA A 257 4.63 -11.26 -10.87
N VAL A 258 3.62 -11.76 -10.15
CA VAL A 258 2.36 -12.22 -10.74
C VAL A 258 1.18 -11.28 -10.51
N LEU A 259 1.30 -10.32 -9.61
CA LEU A 259 0.23 -9.38 -9.28
C LEU A 259 0.18 -8.26 -10.32
N THR A 260 -0.96 -8.15 -11.02
CA THR A 260 -1.26 -7.07 -11.97
C THR A 260 -2.46 -6.26 -11.51
N THR A 261 -2.62 -5.04 -12.06
CA THR A 261 -3.79 -4.19 -11.76
C THR A 261 -5.10 -4.89 -12.09
N GLU A 262 -5.16 -5.63 -13.21
CA GLU A 262 -6.36 -6.37 -13.62
C GLU A 262 -6.71 -7.48 -12.62
N LYS A 263 -5.71 -8.24 -12.16
CA LYS A 263 -5.92 -9.27 -11.12
C LYS A 263 -6.42 -8.66 -9.83
N LEU A 264 -5.80 -7.56 -9.39
CA LEU A 264 -6.19 -6.89 -8.15
C LEU A 264 -7.61 -6.32 -8.26
N THR A 265 -7.96 -5.69 -9.39
CA THR A 265 -9.31 -5.21 -9.69
C THR A 265 -10.33 -6.34 -9.63
N GLU A 266 -10.02 -7.50 -10.21
CA GLU A 266 -10.92 -8.67 -10.18
C GLU A 266 -11.09 -9.22 -8.76
N LEU A 267 -10.03 -9.30 -7.97
CA LEU A 267 -10.11 -9.72 -6.57
C LEU A 267 -10.94 -8.74 -5.75
N ASN A 268 -10.74 -7.44 -5.93
CA ASN A 268 -11.55 -6.39 -5.30
C ASN A 268 -13.03 -6.52 -5.70
N ARG A 269 -13.32 -6.78 -6.97
CA ARG A 269 -14.67 -7.01 -7.47
C ARG A 269 -15.34 -8.19 -6.74
N ARG A 270 -14.65 -9.30 -6.59
CA ARG A 270 -15.16 -10.47 -5.88
C ARG A 270 -15.48 -10.15 -4.41
N ILE A 271 -14.65 -9.37 -3.74
CA ILE A 271 -14.92 -8.95 -2.36
C ILE A 271 -16.16 -8.05 -2.29
N VAL A 272 -16.21 -7.00 -3.15
CA VAL A 272 -17.25 -5.97 -3.08
C VAL A 272 -18.60 -6.49 -3.58
N GLN A 273 -18.63 -7.22 -4.69
CA GLN A 273 -19.87 -7.64 -5.36
C GLN A 273 -20.33 -9.03 -4.96
N GLU A 274 -19.41 -9.96 -4.69
CA GLU A 274 -19.72 -11.36 -4.36
C GLU A 274 -19.57 -11.65 -2.86
N ARG A 275 -19.05 -10.68 -2.08
CA ARG A 275 -18.74 -10.81 -0.64
C ARG A 275 -17.76 -11.94 -0.36
N ALA A 276 -16.83 -12.18 -1.29
CA ALA A 276 -15.80 -13.18 -1.12
C ALA A 276 -14.89 -12.83 0.08
N VAL A 277 -14.41 -13.85 0.76
CA VAL A 277 -13.53 -13.68 1.92
C VAL A 277 -12.11 -13.44 1.43
N PRO A 278 -11.41 -12.36 1.86
CA PRO A 278 -10.05 -12.04 1.41
C PRO A 278 -9.06 -13.19 1.56
N ALA A 279 -9.12 -13.95 2.66
CA ALA A 279 -8.23 -15.08 2.91
C ALA A 279 -8.41 -16.23 1.91
N ASP A 280 -9.65 -16.51 1.47
CA ASP A 280 -9.93 -17.55 0.47
C ASP A 280 -9.38 -17.14 -0.89
N LEU A 281 -9.57 -15.86 -1.28
CA LEU A 281 -9.02 -15.30 -2.52
C LEU A 281 -7.50 -15.33 -2.54
N ALA A 282 -6.88 -15.02 -1.41
CA ALA A 282 -5.44 -15.07 -1.23
C ALA A 282 -4.90 -16.49 -1.40
N PHE A 283 -5.56 -17.48 -0.79
CA PHE A 283 -5.21 -18.88 -0.92
C PHE A 283 -5.28 -19.36 -2.38
N ASP A 284 -6.38 -19.04 -3.08
CA ASP A 284 -6.57 -19.38 -4.50
C ASP A 284 -5.44 -18.78 -5.37
N LEU A 285 -5.14 -17.49 -5.19
CA LEU A 285 -4.12 -16.79 -5.96
C LEU A 285 -2.73 -17.40 -5.80
N VAL A 286 -2.37 -17.77 -4.57
CA VAL A 286 -1.04 -18.29 -4.25
C VAL A 286 -0.91 -19.77 -4.62
N SER A 287 -2.03 -20.51 -4.70
CA SER A 287 -2.05 -21.94 -5.05
C SER A 287 -2.04 -22.20 -6.55
N ALA A 288 -2.44 -21.22 -7.36
CA ALA A 288 -2.43 -21.29 -8.83
C ALA A 288 -1.02 -21.19 -9.39
#